data_c8520b412ee10f52af970222f1145b14
#
_entry.id   c8520b412ee10f52af970222f1145b14
#
_cell.length_a   1.000
_cell.length_b   1.000
_cell.length_c   1.000
_cell.angle_alpha   90.00
_cell.angle_beta   90.00
_cell.angle_gamma   90.00
#
_symmetry.space_group_name_H-M   'P 1'
#
loop_
_entity.id
_entity.type
_entity.pdbx_description
1 polymer ?
#
loop_
_entity_poly.entity_id
_entity_poly.type
_entity_poly.pdbx_seq_one_letter_code
_entity_poly.pdbx_strand_id
1 'polypeptide(L)'
;MANLLFLCTGNAARSVMATVMLRSLCPEHHIRGAGTFSISGLPMSQRTRVALASFNLSDPNHRSHQLDDADCEWADLIMIFEKEHRDYIERHHPDSMAIVGSLPRLARELDDSDQSLSLRIAKLDLDKSAFDPWEEITDPAGGDQEIFDLCAKEISALLNQLALRF
;
A
#
# COMPACT_ATOMS: atom_id res chain seq x y z
N MET A 1 -7.52 16.29 0.29
CA MET A 1 -7.57 15.26 -0.78
C MET A 1 -6.14 14.96 -1.21
N ALA A 2 -5.73 13.69 -1.20
CA ALA A 2 -4.36 13.26 -1.49
C ALA A 2 -4.35 12.10 -2.51
N ASN A 3 -3.22 11.93 -3.19
CA ASN A 3 -2.93 10.84 -4.11
C ASN A 3 -2.12 9.76 -3.39
N LEU A 4 -2.71 8.62 -3.11
CA LEU A 4 -2.13 7.54 -2.31
C LEU A 4 -1.88 6.31 -3.19
N LEU A 5 -0.66 5.78 -3.15
CA LEU A 5 -0.26 4.61 -3.93
C LEU A 5 0.15 3.46 -3.01
N PHE A 6 -0.46 2.29 -3.20
CA PHE A 6 -0.01 1.04 -2.58
C PHE A 6 0.86 0.26 -3.55
N LEU A 7 2.05 -0.13 -3.11
CA LEU A 7 3.02 -0.87 -3.92
C LEU A 7 3.33 -2.23 -3.28
N CYS A 8 3.07 -3.31 -4.01
CA CYS A 8 3.55 -4.64 -3.66
C CYS A 8 4.31 -5.27 -4.83
N THR A 9 4.55 -6.56 -4.83
CA THR A 9 5.29 -7.22 -5.93
C THR A 9 4.43 -7.37 -7.18
N GLY A 10 3.34 -8.14 -7.09
CA GLY A 10 2.55 -8.54 -8.26
C GLY A 10 1.32 -7.69 -8.54
N ASN A 11 0.95 -6.76 -7.66
CA ASN A 11 -0.33 -6.02 -7.71
C ASN A 11 -1.55 -6.94 -7.89
N ALA A 12 -1.53 -8.07 -7.18
CA ALA A 12 -2.57 -9.10 -7.23
C ALA A 12 -3.19 -9.43 -5.87
N ALA A 13 -2.53 -9.09 -4.76
CA ALA A 13 -2.96 -9.37 -3.39
C ALA A 13 -2.84 -8.14 -2.47
N ARG A 14 -1.70 -7.92 -1.80
CA ARG A 14 -1.54 -6.91 -0.72
C ARG A 14 -1.94 -5.51 -1.14
N SER A 15 -1.38 -4.98 -2.22
CA SER A 15 -1.72 -3.64 -2.72
C SER A 15 -3.17 -3.53 -3.20
N VAL A 16 -3.74 -4.62 -3.72
CA VAL A 16 -5.15 -4.67 -4.13
C VAL A 16 -6.06 -4.60 -2.91
N MET A 17 -5.82 -5.44 -1.90
CA MET A 17 -6.60 -5.43 -0.66
C MET A 17 -6.55 -4.05 0.00
N ALA A 18 -5.34 -3.49 0.14
CA ALA A 18 -5.16 -2.18 0.75
C ALA A 18 -5.86 -1.06 -0.03
N THR A 19 -5.74 -1.06 -1.36
CA THR A 19 -6.40 -0.08 -2.23
C THR A 19 -7.92 -0.11 -2.07
N VAL A 20 -8.52 -1.30 -2.14
CA VAL A 20 -9.98 -1.45 -2.06
C VAL A 20 -10.49 -1.09 -0.66
N MET A 21 -9.79 -1.53 0.39
CA MET A 21 -10.16 -1.23 1.77
C MET A 21 -10.06 0.28 2.07
N LEU A 22 -8.93 0.92 1.69
CA LEU A 22 -8.77 2.34 2.00
C LEU A 22 -9.71 3.23 1.18
N ARG A 23 -10.04 2.88 -0.06
CA ARG A 23 -11.09 3.58 -0.83
C ARG A 23 -12.45 3.56 -0.13
N SER A 24 -12.75 2.51 0.60
CA SER A 24 -13.98 2.40 1.38
C SER A 24 -13.94 3.24 2.66
N LEU A 25 -12.76 3.40 3.28
CA LEU A 25 -12.56 4.16 4.52
C LEU A 25 -12.41 5.66 4.27
N CYS A 26 -11.72 6.02 3.19
CA CYS A 26 -11.35 7.41 2.87
C CYS A 26 -11.71 7.73 1.40
N PRO A 27 -13.00 7.79 1.05
CA PRO A 27 -13.45 7.96 -0.34
C PRO A 27 -13.08 9.32 -0.96
N GLU A 28 -12.67 10.28 -0.15
CA GLU A 28 -12.21 11.60 -0.59
C GLU A 28 -10.82 11.61 -1.20
N HIS A 29 -10.03 10.54 -0.99
CA HIS A 29 -8.68 10.44 -1.54
C HIS A 29 -8.65 9.69 -2.88
N HIS A 30 -7.65 9.99 -3.69
CA HIS A 30 -7.36 9.22 -4.90
C HIS A 30 -6.39 8.08 -4.55
N ILE A 31 -6.84 6.84 -4.65
CA ILE A 31 -6.08 5.68 -4.18
C ILE A 31 -5.87 4.71 -5.34
N ARG A 32 -4.61 4.32 -5.58
CA ARG A 32 -4.19 3.38 -6.62
C ARG A 32 -3.31 2.28 -6.05
N GLY A 33 -3.14 1.20 -6.82
CA GLY A 33 -2.19 0.14 -6.54
C GLY A 33 -1.30 -0.15 -7.74
N ALA A 34 -0.04 -0.50 -7.48
CA ALA A 34 0.92 -0.93 -8.49
C ALA A 34 1.77 -2.10 -7.99
N GLY A 35 2.57 -2.69 -8.86
CA GLY A 35 3.52 -3.74 -8.54
C GLY A 35 4.93 -3.40 -8.99
N THR A 36 5.92 -3.90 -8.25
CA THR A 36 7.34 -3.80 -8.61
C THR A 36 7.72 -4.79 -9.72
N PHE A 37 7.00 -5.89 -9.80
CA PHE A 37 7.16 -6.93 -10.81
C PHE A 37 5.79 -7.53 -11.15
N SER A 38 5.01 -6.82 -11.94
CA SER A 38 3.67 -7.23 -12.33
C SER A 38 3.54 -7.33 -13.85
N ILE A 39 2.66 -8.24 -14.29
CA ILE A 39 2.19 -8.28 -15.67
C ILE A 39 0.94 -7.41 -15.73
N SER A 40 1.01 -6.30 -16.45
CA SER A 40 -0.11 -5.36 -16.54
C SER A 40 -1.35 -6.00 -17.17
N GLY A 41 -2.52 -5.61 -16.67
CA GLY A 41 -3.81 -6.01 -17.23
C GLY A 41 -4.40 -7.30 -16.67
N LEU A 42 -3.77 -7.97 -15.71
CA LEU A 42 -4.31 -9.18 -15.07
C LEU A 42 -5.33 -8.83 -13.98
N PRO A 43 -6.35 -9.66 -13.78
CA PRO A 43 -7.25 -9.53 -12.64
C PRO A 43 -6.52 -9.87 -11.34
N MET A 44 -7.10 -9.46 -10.19
CA MET A 44 -6.61 -9.92 -8.89
C MET A 44 -6.72 -11.43 -8.74
N SER A 45 -5.91 -12.01 -7.84
CA SER A 45 -5.99 -13.44 -7.56
C SER A 45 -7.37 -13.82 -7.00
N GLN A 46 -7.78 -15.07 -7.24
CA GLN A 46 -9.06 -15.58 -6.72
C GLN A 46 -9.11 -15.51 -5.18
N ARG A 47 -7.99 -15.82 -4.50
CA ARG A 47 -7.91 -15.76 -3.05
C ARG A 47 -8.02 -14.34 -2.50
N THR A 48 -7.46 -13.35 -3.22
CA THR A 48 -7.66 -11.92 -2.89
C THR A 48 -9.13 -11.53 -2.98
N ARG A 49 -9.83 -11.99 -4.02
CA ARG A 49 -11.25 -11.73 -4.20
C ARG A 49 -12.09 -12.30 -3.05
N VAL A 50 -11.80 -13.54 -2.64
CA VAL A 50 -12.48 -14.19 -1.50
C VAL A 50 -12.19 -13.46 -0.20
N ALA A 51 -10.93 -13.07 0.04
CA ALA A 51 -10.55 -12.32 1.24
C ALA A 51 -11.27 -10.97 1.32
N LEU A 52 -11.34 -10.20 0.22
CA LEU A 52 -12.09 -8.93 0.17
C LEU A 52 -13.58 -9.14 0.40
N ALA A 53 -14.18 -10.20 -0.14
CA ALA A 53 -15.59 -10.51 0.06
C ALA A 53 -15.97 -10.73 1.54
N SER A 54 -15.04 -11.22 2.37
CA SER A 54 -15.24 -11.37 3.81
C SER A 54 -15.41 -10.02 4.54
N PHE A 55 -14.96 -8.92 3.91
CA PHE A 55 -15.18 -7.54 4.38
C PHE A 55 -16.34 -6.84 3.65
N ASN A 56 -17.13 -7.56 2.86
CA ASN A 56 -18.17 -7.02 1.98
C ASN A 56 -17.61 -6.03 0.93
N LEU A 57 -16.37 -6.23 0.50
CA LEU A 57 -15.68 -5.41 -0.49
C LEU A 57 -15.40 -6.20 -1.78
N SER A 58 -15.37 -5.47 -2.90
CA SER A 58 -15.01 -6.04 -4.20
C SER A 58 -14.47 -4.96 -5.13
N ASP A 59 -13.61 -5.36 -6.06
CA ASP A 59 -13.21 -4.54 -7.21
C ASP A 59 -13.07 -5.45 -8.46
N PRO A 60 -14.19 -5.76 -9.15
CA PRO A 60 -14.16 -6.64 -10.31
C PRO A 60 -13.41 -6.03 -11.50
N ASN A 61 -13.22 -4.72 -11.50
CA ASN A 61 -12.53 -3.99 -12.54
C ASN A 61 -11.03 -3.85 -12.32
N HIS A 62 -10.52 -4.34 -11.18
CA HIS A 62 -9.07 -4.30 -10.93
C HIS A 62 -8.30 -4.95 -12.07
N ARG A 63 -7.26 -4.26 -12.51
CA ARG A 63 -6.22 -4.78 -13.41
C ARG A 63 -4.86 -4.42 -12.83
N SER A 64 -3.98 -5.42 -12.79
CA SER A 64 -2.62 -5.22 -12.31
C SER A 64 -1.89 -4.20 -13.18
N HIS A 65 -1.03 -3.41 -12.53
CA HIS A 65 -0.27 -2.33 -13.13
C HIS A 65 1.18 -2.39 -12.66
N GLN A 66 2.12 -2.32 -13.60
CA GLN A 66 3.54 -2.20 -13.28
C GLN A 66 3.83 -0.75 -12.90
N LEU A 67 4.50 -0.53 -11.77
CA LEU A 67 4.92 0.80 -11.34
C LEU A 67 5.75 1.48 -12.42
N ASP A 68 5.48 2.75 -12.67
CA ASP A 68 6.24 3.61 -13.58
C ASP A 68 6.55 4.99 -12.96
N ASP A 69 7.30 5.82 -13.71
CA ASP A 69 7.68 7.16 -13.25
C ASP A 69 6.45 8.06 -13.04
N ALA A 70 5.42 7.93 -13.88
CA ALA A 70 4.21 8.73 -13.78
C ALA A 70 3.42 8.43 -12.49
N ASP A 71 3.45 7.20 -12.00
CA ASP A 71 2.86 6.83 -10.72
C ASP A 71 3.60 7.49 -9.55
N CYS A 72 4.94 7.50 -9.61
CA CYS A 72 5.78 8.11 -8.60
C CYS A 72 5.60 9.65 -8.55
N GLU A 73 5.49 10.29 -9.71
CA GLU A 73 5.22 11.73 -9.81
C GLU A 73 3.80 12.10 -9.35
N TRP A 74 2.85 11.18 -9.57
CA TRP A 74 1.46 11.39 -9.17
C TRP A 74 1.23 11.26 -7.67
N ALA A 75 1.98 10.39 -6.97
CA ALA A 75 1.74 10.03 -5.59
C ALA A 75 2.21 11.12 -4.61
N ASP A 76 1.37 11.46 -3.65
CA ASP A 76 1.76 12.22 -2.45
C ASP A 76 2.37 11.31 -1.37
N LEU A 77 2.03 10.02 -1.41
CA LEU A 77 2.53 8.98 -0.49
C LEU A 77 2.49 7.62 -1.17
N ILE A 78 3.61 6.89 -1.10
CA ILE A 78 3.74 5.51 -1.56
C ILE A 78 3.85 4.59 -0.35
N MET A 79 2.89 3.67 -0.21
CA MET A 79 2.80 2.72 0.91
C MET A 79 3.24 1.34 0.47
N ILE A 80 4.21 0.79 1.18
CA ILE A 80 4.85 -0.50 0.88
C ILE A 80 4.59 -1.52 1.99
N PHE A 81 4.90 -2.80 1.73
CA PHE A 81 4.59 -3.92 2.63
C PHE A 81 5.83 -4.69 3.09
N GLU A 82 6.95 -4.54 2.41
CA GLU A 82 8.20 -5.23 2.73
C GLU A 82 9.42 -4.48 2.19
N LYS A 83 10.58 -4.85 2.71
CA LYS A 83 11.86 -4.20 2.38
C LYS A 83 12.17 -4.21 0.88
N GLU A 84 11.87 -5.31 0.18
CA GLU A 84 12.13 -5.43 -1.26
C GLU A 84 11.42 -4.37 -2.09
N HIS A 85 10.23 -3.92 -1.68
CA HIS A 85 9.52 -2.83 -2.35
C HIS A 85 10.28 -1.51 -2.18
N ARG A 86 10.83 -1.24 -0.99
CA ARG A 86 11.66 -0.07 -0.72
C ARG A 86 12.94 -0.10 -1.56
N ASP A 87 13.63 -1.23 -1.57
CA ASP A 87 14.87 -1.42 -2.32
C ASP A 87 14.64 -1.25 -3.83
N TYR A 88 13.46 -1.61 -4.33
CA TYR A 88 13.06 -1.38 -5.71
C TYR A 88 12.94 0.12 -6.01
N ILE A 89 12.23 0.88 -5.18
CA ILE A 89 12.09 2.34 -5.35
C ILE A 89 13.47 3.01 -5.28
N GLU A 90 14.29 2.66 -4.30
CA GLU A 90 15.63 3.23 -4.15
C GLU A 90 16.50 3.05 -5.40
N ARG A 91 16.37 1.90 -6.09
CA ARG A 91 17.13 1.62 -7.31
C ARG A 91 16.56 2.26 -8.57
N HIS A 92 15.24 2.33 -8.69
CA HIS A 92 14.57 2.71 -9.94
C HIS A 92 13.93 4.10 -9.91
N HIS A 93 13.53 4.57 -8.73
CA HIS A 93 12.85 5.85 -8.52
C HIS A 93 13.38 6.58 -7.27
N PRO A 94 14.70 6.81 -7.15
CA PRO A 94 15.33 7.30 -5.91
C PRO A 94 14.78 8.65 -5.42
N ASP A 95 14.32 9.50 -6.33
CA ASP A 95 13.76 10.81 -5.99
C ASP A 95 12.44 10.71 -5.19
N SER A 96 11.79 9.54 -5.21
CA SER A 96 10.54 9.30 -4.48
C SER A 96 10.74 8.80 -3.06
N MET A 97 11.97 8.52 -2.61
CA MET A 97 12.25 7.89 -1.32
C MET A 97 11.69 8.66 -0.12
N ALA A 98 11.60 9.99 -0.19
CA ALA A 98 11.07 10.83 0.87
C ALA A 98 9.55 10.63 1.15
N ILE A 99 8.82 10.02 0.19
CA ILE A 99 7.39 9.74 0.30
C ILE A 99 7.08 8.24 0.37
N VAL A 100 8.09 7.37 0.56
CA VAL A 100 7.92 5.90 0.63
C VAL A 100 7.96 5.43 2.08
N GLY A 101 6.84 4.97 2.60
CA GLY A 101 6.75 4.41 3.94
C GLY A 101 6.05 3.05 3.98
N SER A 102 6.43 2.19 4.91
CA SER A 102 5.69 0.96 5.13
C SER A 102 4.32 1.25 5.73
N LEU A 103 3.32 0.45 5.38
CA LEU A 103 1.99 0.57 5.97
C LEU A 103 2.01 0.48 7.51
N PRO A 104 2.75 -0.46 8.15
CA PRO A 104 2.86 -0.51 9.61
C PRO A 104 3.49 0.76 10.21
N ARG A 105 4.58 1.28 9.63
CA ARG A 105 5.22 2.51 10.12
C ARG A 105 4.29 3.71 10.04
N LEU A 106 3.64 3.90 8.90
CA LEU A 106 2.71 5.01 8.70
C LEU A 106 1.50 4.94 9.64
N ALA A 107 0.93 3.76 9.84
CA ALA A 107 -0.16 3.55 10.79
C ALA A 107 0.25 3.89 12.23
N ARG A 108 1.53 3.69 12.58
CA ARG A 108 2.07 3.95 13.91
C ARG A 108 2.55 5.38 14.11
N GLU A 109 3.25 5.95 13.13
CA GLU A 109 4.09 7.15 13.32
C GLU A 109 3.59 8.40 12.61
N LEU A 110 2.72 8.29 11.58
CA LEU A 110 2.14 9.47 10.94
C LEU A 110 1.28 10.21 11.98
N ASP A 111 1.58 11.47 12.23
CA ASP A 111 0.80 12.26 13.19
C ASP A 111 -0.59 12.63 12.64
N ASP A 112 -1.54 13.00 13.52
CA ASP A 112 -2.92 13.38 13.20
C ASP A 112 -3.14 14.88 13.31
N SER A 113 -2.06 15.67 13.26
CA SER A 113 -2.14 17.13 13.32
C SER A 113 -2.84 17.75 12.11
N ASP A 114 -3.36 18.98 12.28
CA ASP A 114 -4.01 19.76 11.21
C ASP A 114 -3.04 20.24 10.10
N GLN A 115 -1.77 19.84 10.16
CA GLN A 115 -0.79 20.16 9.13
C GLN A 115 -1.07 19.40 7.83
N SER A 116 -0.58 19.94 6.71
CA SER A 116 -0.70 19.25 5.43
C SER A 116 -0.04 17.87 5.47
N LEU A 117 -0.57 16.90 4.72
CA LEU A 117 -0.01 15.56 4.65
C LEU A 117 1.48 15.58 4.30
N SER A 118 1.90 16.44 3.36
CA SER A 118 3.30 16.56 2.95
C SER A 118 4.22 16.98 4.10
N LEU A 119 3.79 17.90 4.96
CA LEU A 119 4.57 18.31 6.14
C LEU A 119 4.65 17.18 7.18
N ARG A 120 3.56 16.45 7.38
CA ARG A 120 3.53 15.30 8.31
C ARG A 120 4.42 14.16 7.84
N ILE A 121 4.41 13.87 6.53
CA ILE A 121 5.31 12.88 5.92
C ILE A 121 6.77 13.32 6.06
N ALA A 122 7.08 14.58 5.78
CA ALA A 122 8.44 15.09 5.87
C ALA A 122 9.07 14.94 7.26
N LYS A 123 8.27 15.00 8.33
CA LYS A 123 8.74 14.78 9.71
C LYS A 123 9.20 13.35 9.99
N LEU A 124 8.79 12.39 9.18
CA LEU A 124 9.15 10.98 9.37
C LEU A 124 10.54 10.66 8.83
N ASP A 125 11.16 11.55 8.04
CA ASP A 125 12.49 11.34 7.43
C ASP A 125 12.60 9.96 6.76
N LEU A 126 11.57 9.58 5.97
CA LEU A 126 11.39 8.24 5.42
C LEU A 126 12.58 7.77 4.56
N ASP A 127 13.21 8.69 3.84
CA ASP A 127 14.39 8.43 3.01
C ASP A 127 15.63 8.05 3.84
N LYS A 128 15.71 8.52 5.10
CA LYS A 128 16.83 8.29 6.02
C LYS A 128 16.57 7.16 7.01
N SER A 129 15.31 6.76 7.17
CA SER A 129 14.92 5.73 8.12
C SER A 129 15.28 4.34 7.62
N ALA A 130 15.85 3.49 8.49
CA ALA A 130 16.02 2.08 8.19
C ALA A 130 14.66 1.38 8.15
N PHE A 131 14.55 0.34 7.32
CA PHE A 131 13.40 -0.55 7.33
C PHE A 131 13.60 -1.64 8.39
N ASP A 132 12.74 -1.67 9.38
CA ASP A 132 12.81 -2.60 10.50
C ASP A 132 12.00 -3.88 10.25
N PRO A 133 12.36 -5.04 10.84
CA PRO A 133 11.63 -6.30 10.65
C PRO A 133 10.13 -6.25 11.01
N TRP A 134 9.73 -5.41 11.95
CA TRP A 134 8.32 -5.25 12.36
C TRP A 134 7.46 -4.54 11.30
N GLU A 135 8.08 -3.94 10.30
CA GLU A 135 7.39 -3.27 9.17
C GLU A 135 6.97 -4.26 8.06
N GLU A 136 7.44 -5.51 8.13
CA GLU A 136 7.10 -6.54 7.13
C GLU A 136 5.64 -6.99 7.26
N ILE A 137 4.93 -6.97 6.15
CA ILE A 137 3.67 -7.69 5.97
C ILE A 137 3.92 -8.81 4.98
N THR A 138 3.93 -10.04 5.49
CA THR A 138 4.27 -11.25 4.71
C THR A 138 3.43 -11.37 3.44
N ASP A 139 4.08 -11.74 2.33
CA ASP A 139 3.40 -12.01 1.07
C ASP A 139 2.55 -13.29 1.19
N PRO A 140 1.22 -13.22 0.97
CA PRO A 140 0.38 -14.41 1.00
C PRO A 140 0.52 -15.29 -0.24
N ALA A 141 1.25 -14.84 -1.27
CA ALA A 141 1.43 -15.59 -2.51
C ALA A 141 1.99 -17.00 -2.25
N GLY A 142 1.40 -18.00 -2.89
CA GLY A 142 1.73 -19.40 -2.67
C GLY A 142 1.05 -20.05 -1.46
N GLY A 143 0.41 -19.27 -0.58
CA GLY A 143 -0.38 -19.76 0.55
C GLY A 143 -1.79 -20.19 0.15
N ASP A 144 -2.49 -20.81 1.08
CA ASP A 144 -3.92 -21.15 0.95
C ASP A 144 -4.82 -19.94 1.25
N GLN A 145 -6.14 -20.16 1.26
CA GLN A 145 -7.10 -19.08 1.53
C GLN A 145 -6.94 -18.49 2.94
N GLU A 146 -6.63 -19.32 3.94
CA GLU A 146 -6.46 -18.84 5.32
C GLU A 146 -5.31 -17.82 5.44
N ILE A 147 -4.20 -18.04 4.73
CA ILE A 147 -3.06 -17.11 4.69
C ILE A 147 -3.47 -15.77 4.06
N PHE A 148 -4.27 -15.79 2.99
CA PHE A 148 -4.81 -14.56 2.38
C PHE A 148 -5.77 -13.84 3.33
N ASP A 149 -6.62 -14.56 4.05
CA ASP A 149 -7.57 -13.99 5.00
C ASP A 149 -6.85 -13.35 6.21
N LEU A 150 -5.77 -13.98 6.70
CA LEU A 150 -4.92 -13.41 7.76
C LEU A 150 -4.23 -12.12 7.28
N CYS A 151 -3.66 -12.13 6.08
CA CYS A 151 -3.06 -10.96 5.47
C CYS A 151 -4.08 -9.82 5.33
N ALA A 152 -5.29 -10.11 4.86
CA ALA A 152 -6.37 -9.14 4.74
C ALA A 152 -6.77 -8.53 6.09
N LYS A 153 -6.83 -9.34 7.15
CA LYS A 153 -7.13 -8.86 8.52
C LYS A 153 -6.04 -7.93 9.04
N GLU A 154 -4.77 -8.28 8.84
CA GLU A 154 -3.64 -7.46 9.24
C GLU A 154 -3.66 -6.10 8.52
N ILE A 155 -3.81 -6.11 7.19
CA ILE A 155 -3.92 -4.88 6.38
C ILE A 155 -5.12 -4.04 6.84
N SER A 156 -6.28 -4.65 7.04
CA SER A 156 -7.49 -3.95 7.50
C SER A 156 -7.28 -3.27 8.86
N ALA A 157 -6.64 -3.94 9.81
CA ALA A 157 -6.37 -3.37 11.13
C ALA A 157 -5.45 -2.13 11.03
N LEU A 158 -4.39 -2.21 10.24
CA LEU A 158 -3.47 -1.10 10.01
C LEU A 158 -4.14 0.07 9.27
N LEU A 159 -4.97 -0.21 8.27
CA LEU A 159 -5.69 0.82 7.53
C LEU A 159 -6.74 1.54 8.39
N ASN A 160 -7.41 0.83 9.30
CA ASN A 160 -8.32 1.49 10.25
C ASN A 160 -7.58 2.45 11.20
N GLN A 161 -6.33 2.16 11.57
CA GLN A 161 -5.50 3.09 12.34
C GLN A 161 -5.03 4.27 11.48
N LEU A 162 -4.57 3.99 10.26
CA LEU A 162 -4.06 5.01 9.35
C LEU A 162 -5.17 5.98 8.87
N ALA A 163 -6.37 5.47 8.61
CA ALA A 163 -7.51 6.28 8.16
C ALA A 163 -7.89 7.40 9.14
N LEU A 164 -7.62 7.22 10.42
CA LEU A 164 -7.85 8.25 11.45
C LEU A 164 -6.85 9.41 11.36
N ARG A 165 -5.84 9.28 10.51
CA ARG A 165 -4.74 10.25 10.35
C ARG A 165 -4.82 11.03 9.02
N PHE A 166 -5.79 10.70 8.19
CA PHE A 166 -6.10 11.45 6.98
C PHE A 166 -7.26 12.41 7.19
#